data_e3a64e93c1b39b1f824267d561472482
#
_entry.id   e3a64e93c1b39b1f824267d561472482
#
_cell.length_a   1.000
_cell.length_b   1.000
_cell.length_c   1.000
_cell.angle_alpha   90.00
_cell.angle_beta   90.00
_cell.angle_gamma   90.00
#
_symmetry.space_group_name_H-M   'P 1'
#
loop_
_entity.id
_entity.type
_entity.pdbx_description
1 polymer ?
#
loop_
_entity_poly.entity_id
_entity_poly.type
_entity_poly.pdbx_seq_one_letter_code
_entity_poly.pdbx_strand_id
1 'polypeptide(L)'
;MAFVVLEGFSGTGKTSLARGLERQGWLRLPESADTVPRDVPVADRADTAADFSLLGATMTYSSVISKLRQSRNIVSEGYLLGDLAYAKIRYELKKSTAYPDMLLMVKRILEEPAMRPDLYLLLRAGPDTINQRQNFKDERDRNIDEFFRTRYYTALAEIHAELGEDRVEAVETDSDTEITLGNILGVLGRQKVITA
;
A
#
# COMPACT_ATOMS: atom_id res chain seq x y z
N MET A 1 -12.33 10.79 -12.59
CA MET A 1 -11.73 11.07 -11.27
C MET A 1 -10.60 10.09 -11.02
N ALA A 2 -9.58 10.51 -10.28
CA ALA A 2 -8.36 9.74 -10.05
C ALA A 2 -8.53 8.68 -8.96
N PHE A 3 -7.84 7.55 -9.13
CA PHE A 3 -7.62 6.56 -8.08
C PHE A 3 -6.11 6.37 -7.89
N VAL A 4 -5.59 6.79 -6.74
CA VAL A 4 -4.17 6.77 -6.39
C VAL A 4 -3.96 5.87 -5.18
N VAL A 5 -2.91 5.08 -5.21
CA VAL A 5 -2.52 4.20 -4.11
C VAL A 5 -1.20 4.68 -3.51
N LEU A 6 -1.18 4.84 -2.19
CA LEU A 6 0.04 5.08 -1.42
C LEU A 6 0.56 3.73 -0.93
N GLU A 7 1.58 3.22 -1.60
CA GLU A 7 2.28 2.00 -1.18
C GLU A 7 3.54 2.35 -0.40
N GLY A 8 3.89 1.53 0.55
CA GLY A 8 5.09 1.69 1.33
C GLY A 8 5.03 0.93 2.64
N PHE A 9 6.19 0.63 3.17
CA PHE A 9 6.32 -0.08 4.44
C PHE A 9 5.72 0.72 5.60
N SER A 10 5.48 0.06 6.73
CA SER A 10 5.01 0.74 7.95
C SER A 10 5.99 1.86 8.35
N GLY A 11 5.48 3.00 8.81
CA GLY A 11 6.29 4.16 9.18
C GLY A 11 6.67 5.11 8.03
N THR A 12 6.35 4.81 6.77
CA THR A 12 6.62 5.70 5.62
C THR A 12 5.68 6.90 5.51
N GLY A 13 4.67 7.01 6.37
CA GLY A 13 3.78 8.17 6.41
C GLY A 13 2.51 8.08 5.56
N LYS A 14 2.14 6.90 5.05
CA LYS A 14 0.91 6.67 4.26
C LYS A 14 -0.30 7.37 4.86
N THR A 15 -0.60 7.10 6.12
CA THR A 15 -1.77 7.66 6.83
C THR A 15 -1.75 9.17 6.92
N SER A 16 -0.60 9.78 7.21
CA SER A 16 -0.47 11.23 7.31
C SER A 16 -0.70 11.90 5.95
N LEU A 17 -0.15 11.34 4.90
CA LEU A 17 -0.29 11.83 3.52
C LEU A 17 -1.71 11.63 2.98
N ALA A 18 -2.32 10.46 3.23
CA ALA A 18 -3.71 10.19 2.86
C ALA A 18 -4.67 11.16 3.55
N ARG A 19 -4.48 11.46 4.84
CA ARG A 19 -5.23 12.51 5.56
C ARG A 19 -4.98 13.90 4.99
N GLY A 20 -3.78 14.19 4.51
CA GLY A 20 -3.45 15.42 3.80
C GLY A 20 -4.30 15.59 2.53
N LEU A 21 -4.38 14.54 1.71
CA LEU A 21 -5.23 14.52 0.51
C LEU A 21 -6.73 14.57 0.86
N GLU A 22 -7.15 13.88 1.92
CA GLU A 22 -8.54 13.92 2.41
C GLU A 22 -8.98 15.35 2.76
N ARG A 23 -8.13 16.15 3.41
CA ARG A 23 -8.39 17.59 3.67
C ARG A 23 -8.53 18.43 2.38
N GLN A 24 -8.05 17.90 1.25
CA GLN A 24 -8.21 18.51 -0.08
C GLN A 24 -9.39 17.93 -0.88
N GLY A 25 -10.28 17.19 -0.23
CA GLY A 25 -11.52 16.68 -0.82
C GLY A 25 -11.40 15.30 -1.46
N TRP A 26 -10.27 14.59 -1.31
CA TRP A 26 -10.15 13.21 -1.73
C TRP A 26 -10.92 12.28 -0.79
N LEU A 27 -11.44 11.19 -1.31
CA LEU A 27 -11.95 10.10 -0.49
C LEU A 27 -10.78 9.20 -0.08
N ARG A 28 -10.56 9.08 1.22
CA ARG A 28 -9.56 8.20 1.79
C ARG A 28 -10.13 6.80 2.03
N LEU A 29 -9.40 5.78 1.59
CA LEU A 29 -9.61 4.39 1.95
C LEU A 29 -8.48 3.96 2.89
N PRO A 30 -8.78 3.44 4.10
CA PRO A 30 -7.79 3.05 5.08
C PRO A 30 -7.05 1.77 4.67
N GLU A 31 -5.95 1.45 5.34
CA GLU A 31 -5.20 0.21 5.15
C GLU A 31 -6.04 -1.01 5.54
N SER A 32 -5.88 -2.14 4.85
CA SER A 32 -6.62 -3.38 5.12
C SER A 32 -6.47 -3.84 6.57
N ALA A 33 -5.27 -3.70 7.12
CA ALA A 33 -4.96 -4.04 8.51
C ALA A 33 -5.78 -3.26 9.54
N ASP A 34 -6.24 -2.05 9.20
CA ASP A 34 -7.08 -1.22 10.09
C ASP A 34 -8.56 -1.66 10.10
N THR A 35 -8.95 -2.53 9.18
CA THR A 35 -10.35 -2.88 8.91
C THR A 35 -10.71 -4.32 9.22
N VAL A 36 -9.71 -5.18 9.38
CA VAL A 36 -9.89 -6.54 9.86
C VAL A 36 -10.09 -6.57 11.38
N PRO A 37 -10.74 -7.61 11.93
CA PRO A 37 -10.81 -7.81 13.38
C PRO A 37 -9.41 -7.81 14.04
N ARG A 38 -9.32 -7.30 15.28
CA ARG A 38 -8.04 -7.14 15.98
C ARG A 38 -7.30 -8.46 16.31
N ASP A 39 -8.00 -9.57 16.26
CA ASP A 39 -7.45 -10.92 16.44
C ASP A 39 -6.84 -11.50 15.17
N VAL A 40 -7.06 -10.88 14.01
CA VAL A 40 -6.37 -11.26 12.77
C VAL A 40 -4.89 -10.84 12.88
N PRO A 41 -3.95 -11.79 12.83
CA PRO A 41 -2.54 -11.45 12.94
C PRO A 41 -2.06 -10.68 11.70
N VAL A 42 -1.14 -9.75 11.91
CA VAL A 42 -0.55 -8.90 10.86
C VAL A 42 0.97 -8.98 10.87
N ALA A 43 1.62 -8.42 9.88
CA ALA A 43 3.06 -8.38 9.69
C ALA A 43 3.70 -9.80 9.72
N ASP A 44 4.74 -9.98 10.54
CA ASP A 44 5.48 -11.26 10.63
C ASP A 44 4.69 -12.40 11.29
N ARG A 45 3.58 -12.10 11.95
CA ARG A 45 2.72 -13.05 12.66
C ARG A 45 1.57 -13.60 11.81
N ALA A 46 1.30 -12.97 10.67
CA ALA A 46 0.25 -13.43 9.79
C ALA A 46 0.57 -14.81 9.20
N ASP A 47 -0.47 -15.63 9.06
CA ASP A 47 -0.47 -16.93 8.42
C ASP A 47 -1.32 -16.92 7.14
N THR A 48 -1.55 -18.07 6.55
CA THR A 48 -2.37 -18.21 5.34
C THR A 48 -3.78 -17.64 5.50
N ALA A 49 -4.44 -17.88 6.63
CA ALA A 49 -5.80 -17.40 6.88
C ALA A 49 -5.83 -15.88 7.04
N ALA A 50 -4.82 -15.33 7.74
CA ALA A 50 -4.66 -13.89 7.89
C ALA A 50 -4.40 -13.19 6.55
N ASP A 51 -3.58 -13.76 5.68
CA ASP A 51 -3.31 -13.23 4.34
C ASP A 51 -4.60 -13.12 3.51
N PHE A 52 -5.42 -14.17 3.49
CA PHE A 52 -6.72 -14.12 2.81
C PHE A 52 -7.71 -13.14 3.46
N SER A 53 -7.68 -12.99 4.78
CA SER A 53 -8.53 -12.01 5.49
C SER A 53 -8.15 -10.58 5.14
N LEU A 54 -6.86 -10.26 5.06
CA LEU A 54 -6.36 -8.93 4.65
C LEU A 54 -6.72 -8.63 3.20
N LEU A 55 -6.48 -9.58 2.29
CA LEU A 55 -6.89 -9.43 0.89
C LEU A 55 -8.41 -9.25 0.76
N GLY A 56 -9.20 -10.03 1.49
CA GLY A 56 -10.67 -9.92 1.50
C GLY A 56 -11.16 -8.55 1.96
N ALA A 57 -10.51 -7.94 2.96
CA ALA A 57 -10.79 -6.58 3.39
C ALA A 57 -10.52 -5.56 2.27
N THR A 58 -9.37 -5.65 1.60
CA THR A 58 -9.04 -4.79 0.45
C THR A 58 -10.02 -4.99 -0.71
N MET A 59 -10.42 -6.22 -1.02
CA MET A 59 -11.41 -6.52 -2.05
C MET A 59 -12.80 -5.92 -1.74
N THR A 60 -13.16 -5.81 -0.46
CA THR A 60 -14.42 -5.17 -0.06
C THR A 60 -14.47 -3.71 -0.49
N TYR A 61 -13.35 -2.98 -0.36
CA TYR A 61 -13.27 -1.60 -0.89
C TYR A 61 -13.30 -1.57 -2.40
N SER A 62 -12.58 -2.50 -3.05
CA SER A 62 -12.51 -2.58 -4.51
C SER A 62 -13.89 -2.63 -5.13
N SER A 63 -14.83 -3.35 -4.51
CA SER A 63 -16.20 -3.50 -5.00
C SER A 63 -16.96 -2.17 -5.14
N VAL A 64 -16.56 -1.14 -4.41
CA VAL A 64 -17.21 0.18 -4.44
C VAL A 64 -16.39 1.24 -5.19
N ILE A 65 -15.10 1.00 -5.46
CA ILE A 65 -14.19 1.96 -6.10
C ILE A 65 -14.75 2.41 -7.46
N SER A 66 -15.25 1.50 -8.28
CA SER A 66 -15.78 1.82 -9.61
C SER A 66 -16.91 2.84 -9.58
N LYS A 67 -17.77 2.78 -8.56
CA LYS A 67 -18.85 3.75 -8.35
C LYS A 67 -18.32 5.08 -7.80
N LEU A 68 -17.42 5.01 -6.82
CA LEU A 68 -16.87 6.19 -6.16
C LEU A 68 -16.00 7.03 -7.10
N ARG A 69 -15.23 6.40 -8.02
CA ARG A 69 -14.43 7.09 -9.05
C ARG A 69 -15.23 7.95 -10.01
N GLN A 70 -16.53 7.76 -10.11
CA GLN A 70 -17.38 8.60 -10.98
C GLN A 70 -17.56 10.00 -10.43
N SER A 71 -17.42 10.20 -9.12
CA SER A 71 -17.73 11.45 -8.45
C SER A 71 -16.61 12.02 -7.57
N ARG A 72 -15.58 11.23 -7.23
CA ARG A 72 -14.51 11.66 -6.31
C ARG A 72 -13.15 11.10 -6.71
N ASN A 73 -12.11 11.89 -6.44
CA ASN A 73 -10.75 11.36 -6.41
C ASN A 73 -10.59 10.48 -5.16
N ILE A 74 -9.91 9.36 -5.31
CA ILE A 74 -9.73 8.35 -4.27
C ILE A 74 -8.25 8.18 -3.98
N VAL A 75 -7.87 8.16 -2.71
CA VAL A 75 -6.57 7.74 -2.22
C VAL A 75 -6.71 6.55 -1.31
N SER A 76 -5.96 5.48 -1.57
CA SER A 76 -5.91 4.28 -0.72
C SER A 76 -4.58 4.18 0.02
N GLU A 77 -4.63 3.82 1.31
CA GLU A 77 -3.46 3.48 2.11
C GLU A 77 -3.15 1.99 1.92
N GLY A 78 -2.27 1.68 0.97
CA GLY A 78 -2.09 0.33 0.49
C GLY A 78 -3.25 -0.14 -0.40
N TYR A 79 -3.00 -1.19 -1.13
CA TYR A 79 -3.98 -1.85 -1.98
C TYR A 79 -3.55 -3.30 -2.22
N LEU A 80 -4.14 -3.95 -3.21
CA LEU A 80 -3.91 -5.36 -3.53
C LEU A 80 -2.44 -5.77 -3.65
N LEU A 81 -1.57 -4.88 -4.17
CA LEU A 81 -0.15 -5.20 -4.37
C LEU A 81 0.64 -5.16 -3.05
N GLY A 82 0.28 -4.31 -2.13
CA GLY A 82 0.86 -4.28 -0.79
C GLY A 82 0.54 -5.57 -0.01
N ASP A 83 -0.72 -6.02 -0.04
CA ASP A 83 -1.13 -7.29 0.57
C ASP A 83 -0.36 -8.48 -0.05
N LEU A 84 -0.21 -8.49 -1.40
CA LEU A 84 0.58 -9.49 -2.11
C LEU A 84 2.06 -9.47 -1.71
N ALA A 85 2.66 -8.29 -1.53
CA ALA A 85 4.07 -8.20 -1.15
C ALA A 85 4.33 -8.84 0.22
N TYR A 86 3.47 -8.59 1.20
CA TYR A 86 3.54 -9.26 2.50
C TYR A 86 3.28 -10.76 2.40
N ALA A 87 2.28 -11.20 1.64
CA ALA A 87 2.00 -12.62 1.44
C ALA A 87 3.17 -13.33 0.75
N LYS A 88 3.83 -12.70 -0.24
CA LYS A 88 5.01 -13.23 -0.91
C LYS A 88 6.17 -13.45 0.06
N ILE A 89 6.47 -12.47 0.92
CA ILE A 89 7.54 -12.60 1.93
C ILE A 89 7.22 -13.77 2.87
N ARG A 90 5.99 -13.88 3.36
CA ARG A 90 5.58 -14.98 4.25
C ARG A 90 5.61 -16.34 3.54
N TYR A 91 5.27 -16.40 2.27
CA TYR A 91 5.38 -17.59 1.45
C TYR A 91 6.85 -18.06 1.33
N GLU A 92 7.78 -17.15 1.04
CA GLU A 92 9.21 -17.43 0.99
C GLU A 92 9.76 -17.91 2.34
N LEU A 93 9.27 -17.39 3.44
CA LEU A 93 9.58 -17.80 4.81
C LEU A 93 8.84 -19.07 5.25
N LYS A 94 8.04 -19.70 4.39
CA LYS A 94 7.20 -20.87 4.70
C LYS A 94 6.21 -20.64 5.86
N LYS A 95 5.81 -19.41 6.08
CA LYS A 95 4.81 -19.01 7.10
C LYS A 95 3.38 -18.98 6.55
N SER A 96 3.24 -18.89 5.24
CA SER A 96 1.94 -18.85 4.54
C SER A 96 2.05 -19.57 3.20
N THR A 97 0.94 -20.11 2.72
CA THR A 97 0.81 -20.71 1.39
C THR A 97 -0.10 -19.91 0.46
N ALA A 98 -0.60 -18.75 0.92
CA ALA A 98 -1.63 -17.97 0.23
C ALA A 98 -1.15 -17.29 -1.07
N TYR A 99 0.14 -16.94 -1.18
CA TYR A 99 0.64 -16.06 -2.23
C TYR A 99 0.24 -16.46 -3.66
N PRO A 100 0.41 -17.71 -4.13
CA PRO A 100 0.07 -18.08 -5.51
C PRO A 100 -1.40 -17.86 -5.85
N ASP A 101 -2.31 -18.22 -4.93
CA ASP A 101 -3.75 -18.05 -5.12
C ASP A 101 -4.15 -16.58 -5.06
N MET A 102 -3.58 -15.82 -4.11
CA MET A 102 -3.79 -14.37 -4.02
C MET A 102 -3.33 -13.65 -5.28
N LEU A 103 -2.17 -14.01 -5.84
CA LEU A 103 -1.66 -13.43 -7.08
C LEU A 103 -2.63 -13.63 -8.25
N LEU A 104 -3.17 -14.84 -8.38
CA LEU A 104 -4.17 -15.15 -9.41
C LEU A 104 -5.45 -14.33 -9.22
N MET A 105 -5.91 -14.19 -7.99
CA MET A 105 -7.10 -13.38 -7.65
C MET A 105 -6.87 -11.91 -7.97
N VAL A 106 -5.73 -11.34 -7.55
CA VAL A 106 -5.38 -9.93 -7.78
C VAL A 106 -5.24 -9.65 -9.27
N LYS A 107 -4.59 -10.55 -10.03
CA LYS A 107 -4.48 -10.42 -11.48
C LYS A 107 -5.86 -10.26 -12.15
N ARG A 108 -6.81 -11.11 -11.78
CA ARG A 108 -8.18 -11.03 -12.31
C ARG A 108 -8.90 -9.74 -11.92
N ILE A 109 -8.70 -9.25 -10.69
CA ILE A 109 -9.31 -7.98 -10.25
C ILE A 109 -8.75 -6.81 -11.06
N LEU A 110 -7.45 -6.78 -11.30
CA LEU A 110 -6.79 -5.70 -12.04
C LEU A 110 -7.04 -5.76 -13.57
N GLU A 111 -7.62 -6.84 -14.09
CA GLU A 111 -8.16 -6.89 -15.47
C GLU A 111 -9.36 -5.94 -15.62
N GLU A 112 -10.08 -5.64 -14.52
CA GLU A 112 -11.17 -4.66 -14.52
C GLU A 112 -10.60 -3.23 -14.46
N PRO A 113 -10.73 -2.40 -15.53
CA PRO A 113 -10.11 -1.08 -15.57
C PRO A 113 -10.53 -0.14 -14.43
N ALA A 114 -11.75 -0.31 -13.93
CA ALA A 114 -12.26 0.49 -12.82
C ALA A 114 -11.57 0.20 -11.48
N MET A 115 -11.00 -0.99 -11.34
CA MET A 115 -10.27 -1.43 -10.14
C MET A 115 -8.77 -1.12 -10.21
N ARG A 116 -8.26 -0.81 -11.41
CA ARG A 116 -6.85 -0.50 -11.61
C ARG A 116 -6.55 0.93 -11.19
N PRO A 117 -5.57 1.17 -10.31
CA PRO A 117 -5.15 2.51 -9.97
C PRO A 117 -4.61 3.29 -11.17
N ASP A 118 -4.80 4.60 -11.15
CA ASP A 118 -4.18 5.48 -12.15
C ASP A 118 -2.70 5.70 -11.85
N LEU A 119 -2.30 5.58 -10.57
CA LEU A 119 -0.92 5.73 -10.14
C LEU A 119 -0.69 5.04 -8.79
N TYR A 120 0.44 4.35 -8.67
CA TYR A 120 1.01 3.91 -7.40
C TYR A 120 2.12 4.89 -6.99
N LEU A 121 2.00 5.46 -5.79
CA LEU A 121 3.04 6.26 -5.16
C LEU A 121 3.78 5.39 -4.15
N LEU A 122 5.00 4.99 -4.50
CA LEU A 122 5.84 4.15 -3.65
C LEU A 122 6.60 5.03 -2.66
N LEU A 123 6.09 5.11 -1.44
CA LEU A 123 6.65 5.92 -0.37
C LEU A 123 7.89 5.24 0.23
N ARG A 124 8.96 5.98 0.32
CA ARG A 124 10.22 5.52 0.91
C ARG A 124 10.65 6.47 2.02
N ALA A 125 11.17 5.93 3.09
CA ALA A 125 11.81 6.68 4.16
C ALA A 125 13.08 5.97 4.61
N GLY A 126 14.05 6.75 5.06
CA GLY A 126 15.29 6.23 5.63
C GLY A 126 15.05 5.45 6.93
N PRO A 127 15.98 4.55 7.31
CA PRO A 127 15.88 3.77 8.54
C PRO A 127 15.64 4.62 9.78
N ASP A 128 16.36 5.72 9.91
CA ASP A 128 16.25 6.61 11.07
C ASP A 128 14.88 7.25 11.19
N THR A 129 14.32 7.70 10.07
CA THR A 129 12.96 8.24 10.01
C THR A 129 11.91 7.20 10.41
N ILE A 130 12.03 5.97 9.90
CA ILE A 130 11.13 4.89 10.26
C ILE A 130 11.24 4.55 11.74
N ASN A 131 12.46 4.40 12.26
CA ASN A 131 12.72 4.11 13.66
C ASN A 131 12.11 5.17 14.60
N GLN A 132 12.25 6.46 14.25
CA GLN A 132 11.64 7.56 15.00
C GLN A 132 10.11 7.50 14.99
N ARG A 133 9.51 7.13 13.85
CA ARG A 133 8.05 7.10 13.69
C ARG A 133 7.39 5.86 14.32
N GLN A 134 8.12 4.74 14.43
CA GLN A 134 7.56 3.48 14.90
C GLN A 134 7.78 3.22 16.39
N ASN A 135 8.71 3.93 17.06
CA ASN A 135 9.00 3.76 18.49
C ASN A 135 9.18 2.28 18.90
N PHE A 136 10.09 1.58 18.22
CA PHE A 136 10.37 0.18 18.51
C PHE A 136 10.70 -0.07 19.99
N LYS A 137 10.12 -1.14 20.55
CA LYS A 137 10.29 -1.49 21.94
C LYS A 137 11.65 -2.14 22.24
N ASP A 138 12.20 -2.91 21.28
CA ASP A 138 13.47 -3.60 21.43
C ASP A 138 14.23 -3.78 20.08
N GLU A 139 15.45 -4.31 20.17
CA GLU A 139 16.32 -4.54 19.02
C GLU A 139 15.81 -5.67 18.11
N ARG A 140 15.12 -6.66 18.67
CA ARG A 140 14.54 -7.77 17.90
C ARG A 140 13.44 -7.28 16.98
N ASP A 141 12.57 -6.41 17.47
CA ASP A 141 11.50 -5.81 16.69
C ASP A 141 12.09 -5.01 15.51
N ARG A 142 13.18 -4.25 15.75
CA ARG A 142 13.90 -3.50 14.70
C ARG A 142 14.49 -4.42 13.63
N ASN A 143 15.14 -5.51 14.03
CA ASN A 143 15.78 -6.44 13.09
C ASN A 143 14.76 -7.16 12.20
N ILE A 144 13.62 -7.57 12.77
CA ILE A 144 12.51 -8.17 12.00
C ILE A 144 11.95 -7.15 11.01
N ASP A 145 11.72 -5.92 11.47
CA ASP A 145 11.20 -4.85 10.65
C ASP A 145 12.15 -4.49 9.49
N GLU A 146 13.44 -4.40 9.73
CA GLU A 146 14.44 -4.13 8.70
C GLU A 146 14.47 -5.21 7.62
N PHE A 147 14.40 -6.48 8.00
CA PHE A 147 14.29 -7.58 7.06
C PHE A 147 13.03 -7.47 6.19
N PHE A 148 11.86 -7.31 6.83
CA PHE A 148 10.59 -7.17 6.10
C PHE A 148 10.58 -5.94 5.21
N ARG A 149 11.09 -4.81 5.68
CA ARG A 149 11.18 -3.57 4.91
C ARG A 149 12.01 -3.74 3.65
N THR A 150 13.22 -4.29 3.77
CA THR A 150 14.11 -4.51 2.62
C THR A 150 13.45 -5.47 1.62
N ARG A 151 12.89 -6.57 2.09
CA ARG A 151 12.25 -7.57 1.24
C ARG A 151 10.92 -7.07 0.64
N TYR A 152 10.19 -6.21 1.36
CA TYR A 152 8.92 -5.63 0.90
C TYR A 152 9.07 -4.87 -0.42
N TYR A 153 10.03 -3.97 -0.51
CA TYR A 153 10.23 -3.19 -1.74
C TYR A 153 10.69 -4.08 -2.91
N THR A 154 11.50 -5.08 -2.63
CA THR A 154 11.90 -6.07 -3.65
C THR A 154 10.70 -6.90 -4.11
N ALA A 155 9.92 -7.44 -3.18
CA ALA A 155 8.72 -8.22 -3.49
C ALA A 155 7.70 -7.38 -4.28
N LEU A 156 7.50 -6.13 -3.89
CA LEU A 156 6.60 -5.21 -4.57
C LEU A 156 7.05 -4.94 -6.01
N ALA A 157 8.36 -4.71 -6.24
CA ALA A 157 8.90 -4.51 -7.58
C ALA A 157 8.76 -5.76 -8.47
N GLU A 158 8.98 -6.95 -7.90
CA GLU A 158 8.77 -8.23 -8.60
C GLU A 158 7.29 -8.40 -9.00
N ILE A 159 6.35 -8.07 -8.12
CA ILE A 159 4.91 -8.16 -8.38
C ILE A 159 4.47 -7.14 -9.44
N HIS A 160 4.94 -5.90 -9.36
CA HIS A 160 4.68 -4.89 -10.40
C HIS A 160 5.12 -5.38 -11.77
N ALA A 161 6.34 -5.93 -11.87
CA ALA A 161 6.86 -6.49 -13.12
C ALA A 161 6.03 -7.68 -13.61
N GLU A 162 5.62 -8.59 -12.72
CA GLU A 162 4.81 -9.77 -13.04
C GLU A 162 3.40 -9.42 -13.54
N LEU A 163 2.80 -8.37 -13.00
CA LEU A 163 1.47 -7.89 -13.38
C LEU A 163 1.47 -6.86 -14.51
N GLY A 164 2.66 -6.44 -14.98
CA GLY A 164 2.77 -5.41 -16.01
C GLY A 164 2.28 -4.03 -15.55
N GLU A 165 2.42 -3.73 -14.25
CA GLU A 165 2.07 -2.44 -13.69
C GLU A 165 3.27 -1.49 -13.83
N ASP A 166 3.13 -0.50 -14.71
CA ASP A 166 4.18 0.49 -15.05
C ASP A 166 3.94 1.89 -14.46
N ARG A 167 2.75 2.13 -13.89
CA ARG A 167 2.38 3.43 -13.32
C ARG A 167 2.80 3.54 -11.86
N VAL A 168 4.12 3.57 -11.64
CA VAL A 168 4.72 3.62 -10.30
C VAL A 168 5.68 4.79 -10.21
N GLU A 169 5.50 5.65 -9.21
CA GLU A 169 6.40 6.75 -8.91
C GLU A 169 6.93 6.64 -7.48
N ALA A 170 8.23 6.73 -7.30
CA ALA A 170 8.83 6.74 -5.97
C ALA A 170 8.79 8.15 -5.35
N VAL A 171 8.43 8.22 -4.07
CA VAL A 171 8.38 9.46 -3.30
C VAL A 171 9.14 9.28 -1.99
N GLU A 172 10.19 10.08 -1.80
CA GLU A 172 10.92 10.12 -0.53
C GLU A 172 10.10 10.89 0.53
N THR A 173 10.01 10.35 1.73
CA THR A 173 9.16 10.86 2.81
C THR A 173 9.93 11.22 4.07
N ASP A 174 11.23 11.44 3.98
CA ASP A 174 12.07 11.88 5.09
C ASP A 174 11.81 13.33 5.51
N SER A 175 11.24 14.10 4.60
CA SER A 175 10.86 15.50 4.85
C SER A 175 9.58 15.60 5.68
N ASP A 176 9.26 16.83 6.08
CA ASP A 176 7.98 17.17 6.69
C ASP A 176 6.79 16.73 5.81
N THR A 177 5.68 16.39 6.47
CA THR A 177 4.47 15.89 5.80
C THR A 177 3.90 16.89 4.79
N GLU A 178 3.97 18.19 5.06
CA GLU A 178 3.44 19.21 4.15
C GLU A 178 4.30 19.34 2.90
N ILE A 179 5.63 19.31 3.06
CA ILE A 179 6.56 19.31 1.94
C ILE A 179 6.35 18.07 1.08
N THR A 180 6.25 16.90 1.71
CA THR A 180 6.01 15.63 1.01
C THR A 180 4.66 15.65 0.28
N LEU A 181 3.61 16.20 0.90
CA LEU A 181 2.30 16.34 0.27
C LEU A 181 2.37 17.27 -0.97
N GLY A 182 3.10 18.39 -0.88
CA GLY A 182 3.37 19.28 -2.01
C GLY A 182 4.06 18.55 -3.17
N ASN A 183 5.04 17.70 -2.88
CA ASN A 183 5.73 16.87 -3.87
C ASN A 183 4.76 15.88 -4.54
N ILE A 184 3.91 15.21 -3.76
CA ILE A 184 2.87 14.29 -4.27
C ILE A 184 1.93 15.01 -5.22
N LEU A 185 1.42 16.17 -4.85
CA LEU A 185 0.53 16.97 -5.72
C LEU A 185 1.24 17.37 -7.02
N GLY A 186 2.53 17.72 -6.94
CA GLY A 186 3.35 17.96 -8.11
C GLY A 186 3.50 16.74 -9.02
N VAL A 187 3.67 15.54 -8.46
CA VAL A 187 3.69 14.28 -9.22
C VAL A 187 2.35 14.05 -9.89
N LEU A 188 1.25 14.14 -9.15
CA LEU A 188 -0.10 13.93 -9.69
C LEU A 188 -0.42 14.88 -10.85
N GLY A 189 0.01 16.13 -10.77
CA GLY A 189 -0.12 17.11 -11.86
C GLY A 189 0.71 16.75 -13.09
N ARG A 190 1.99 16.38 -12.92
CA ARG A 190 2.87 15.97 -14.02
C ARG A 190 2.38 14.72 -14.74
N GLN A 191 1.88 13.73 -14.00
CA GLN A 191 1.34 12.49 -14.52
C GLN A 191 -0.08 12.65 -15.10
N LYS A 192 -0.64 13.88 -15.10
CA LYS A 192 -2.01 14.19 -15.57
C LYS A 192 -3.09 13.33 -14.89
N VAL A 193 -2.81 12.89 -13.67
CA VAL A 193 -3.76 12.14 -12.84
C VAL A 193 -4.87 13.06 -12.34
N ILE A 194 -4.51 14.33 -12.05
CA ILE A 194 -5.44 15.40 -11.72
C ILE A 194 -5.31 16.55 -12.73
N THR A 195 -6.40 17.17 -13.06
CA THR A 195 -6.43 18.49 -13.76
C THR A 195 -6.30 19.58 -12.71
N ALA A 196 -5.39 20.52 -12.98
CA ALA A 196 -5.20 21.70 -12.13
C ALA A 196 -6.47 22.54 -12.03
#